data_5a98d5493613724b383fba49dafe5d47
#
_entry.id   5a98d5493613724b383fba49dafe5d47
#
_cell.length_a   1.000
_cell.length_b   1.000
_cell.length_c   1.000
_cell.angle_alpha   90.00
_cell.angle_beta   90.00
_cell.angle_gamma   90.00
#
_symmetry.space_group_name_H-M   'P 1'
#
loop_
_entity.id
_entity.type
_entity.pdbx_description
1 polymer ?
#
loop_
_entity_poly.entity_id
_entity_poly.type
_entity_poly.pdbx_seq_one_letter_code
_entity_poly.pdbx_strand_id
1 'polypeptide(L)'
;MEFTPKYTITPKILNNIKEITRITTDLNNKKFPETIKIELEKRAATLSVHSSTSIEGNPLPLTEVKKILEDKPENIKNIEKEVINYNDALIYLEKNSEKNFSLNN
;
A
#
# COMPACT_ATOMS: atom_id res chain seq x y z
N MET A 1 -4.30 -25.54 12.96
CA MET A 1 -5.41 -25.77 12.01
C MET A 1 -4.99 -25.19 10.66
N GLU A 2 -4.87 -26.00 9.68
CA GLU A 2 -4.53 -25.57 8.33
C GLU A 2 -5.80 -25.05 7.64
N PHE A 3 -5.77 -23.80 7.20
CA PHE A 3 -6.87 -23.20 6.46
C PHE A 3 -6.81 -23.62 4.99
N THR A 4 -7.77 -24.40 4.53
CA THR A 4 -7.90 -24.78 3.13
C THR A 4 -9.09 -24.05 2.53
N PRO A 5 -8.89 -23.05 1.66
CA PRO A 5 -9.99 -22.34 1.04
C PRO A 5 -10.77 -23.25 0.08
N LYS A 6 -12.10 -23.18 0.16
CA LYS A 6 -12.98 -23.86 -0.79
C LYS A 6 -13.34 -22.90 -1.92
N TYR A 7 -12.99 -23.25 -3.13
CA TYR A 7 -13.33 -22.45 -4.31
C TYR A 7 -13.50 -23.34 -5.55
N THR A 8 -14.19 -22.80 -6.54
CA THR A 8 -14.35 -23.45 -7.84
C THR A 8 -13.78 -22.53 -8.92
N ILE A 9 -12.94 -23.07 -9.77
CA ILE A 9 -12.38 -22.32 -10.90
C ILE A 9 -13.45 -22.27 -12.00
N THR A 10 -13.92 -21.06 -12.29
CA THR A 10 -14.90 -20.82 -13.36
C THR A 10 -14.21 -20.20 -14.58
N PRO A 11 -14.82 -20.25 -15.78
CA PRO A 11 -14.30 -19.53 -16.95
C PRO A 11 -14.12 -18.04 -16.72
N LYS A 12 -15.00 -17.42 -15.91
CA LYS A 12 -14.87 -16.00 -15.52
C LYS A 12 -13.62 -15.73 -14.70
N ILE A 13 -13.32 -16.58 -13.73
CA ILE A 13 -12.09 -16.47 -12.91
C ILE A 13 -10.85 -16.60 -13.79
N LEU A 14 -10.82 -17.58 -14.68
CA LEU A 14 -9.69 -17.77 -15.62
C LEU A 14 -9.50 -16.56 -16.52
N ASN A 15 -10.58 -15.99 -17.05
CA ASN A 15 -10.51 -14.80 -17.88
C ASN A 15 -10.00 -13.57 -17.10
N ASN A 16 -10.45 -13.40 -15.86
CA ASN A 16 -9.98 -12.32 -14.99
C ASN A 16 -8.48 -12.46 -14.67
N ILE A 17 -8.01 -13.66 -14.37
CA ILE A 17 -6.59 -13.94 -14.12
C ILE A 17 -5.76 -13.63 -15.38
N LYS A 18 -6.23 -14.02 -16.55
CA LYS A 18 -5.58 -13.71 -17.83
C LYS A 18 -5.46 -12.21 -18.03
N GLU A 19 -6.53 -11.45 -17.78
CA GLU A 19 -6.54 -10.00 -17.94
C GLU A 19 -5.61 -9.31 -16.93
N ILE A 20 -5.64 -9.73 -15.66
CA ILE A 20 -4.72 -9.23 -14.63
C ILE A 20 -3.27 -9.48 -15.03
N THR A 21 -2.95 -10.69 -15.50
CA THR A 21 -1.61 -11.06 -15.94
C THR A 21 -1.16 -10.20 -17.12
N ARG A 22 -2.04 -9.96 -18.09
CA ARG A 22 -1.75 -9.09 -19.25
C ARG A 22 -1.42 -7.66 -18.79
N ILE A 23 -2.28 -7.08 -17.97
CA ILE A 23 -2.10 -5.70 -17.47
C ILE A 23 -0.81 -5.60 -16.65
N THR A 24 -0.57 -6.55 -15.75
CA THR A 24 0.63 -6.58 -14.89
C THR A 24 1.90 -6.68 -15.74
N THR A 25 1.88 -7.55 -16.76
CA THR A 25 3.01 -7.69 -17.68
C THR A 25 3.27 -6.42 -18.47
N ASP A 26 2.22 -5.78 -18.98
CA ASP A 26 2.34 -4.52 -19.71
C ASP A 26 2.94 -3.41 -18.83
N LEU A 27 2.49 -3.32 -17.57
CA LEU A 27 3.01 -2.35 -16.60
C LEU A 27 4.48 -2.62 -16.26
N ASN A 28 4.86 -3.87 -16.03
CA ASN A 28 6.22 -4.25 -15.68
C ASN A 28 7.21 -4.01 -16.83
N ASN A 29 6.73 -4.06 -18.08
CA ASN A 29 7.54 -3.80 -19.26
C ASN A 29 7.70 -2.31 -19.59
N LYS A 30 6.93 -1.43 -18.93
CA LYS A 30 7.08 0.01 -19.10
C LYS A 30 8.32 0.51 -18.35
N LYS A 31 9.15 1.26 -19.07
CA LYS A 31 10.32 1.92 -18.49
C LYS A 31 9.97 3.38 -18.20
N PHE A 32 10.01 3.75 -16.92
CA PHE A 32 9.86 5.13 -16.48
C PHE A 32 11.23 5.73 -16.08
N PRO A 33 11.46 7.04 -16.34
CA PRO A 33 12.57 7.73 -15.73
C PRO A 33 12.54 7.58 -14.20
N GLU A 34 13.71 7.41 -13.57
CA GLU A 34 13.80 7.16 -12.12
C GLU A 34 13.15 8.27 -11.28
N THR A 35 13.29 9.52 -11.70
CA THR A 35 12.67 10.68 -11.04
C THR A 35 11.15 10.59 -11.02
N ILE A 36 10.53 10.19 -12.13
CA ILE A 36 9.08 10.02 -12.25
C ILE A 36 8.61 8.84 -11.38
N LYS A 37 9.37 7.75 -11.39
CA LYS A 37 9.08 6.57 -10.58
C LYS A 37 9.04 6.90 -9.09
N ILE A 38 10.05 7.60 -8.58
CA ILE A 38 10.13 8.04 -7.19
C ILE A 38 8.94 8.93 -6.81
N GLU A 39 8.58 9.87 -7.68
CA GLU A 39 7.44 10.75 -7.45
C GLU A 39 6.11 9.99 -7.41
N LEU A 40 5.90 9.06 -8.33
CA LEU A 40 4.71 8.21 -8.36
C LEU A 40 4.61 7.32 -7.11
N GLU A 41 5.72 6.76 -6.66
CA GLU A 41 5.78 5.95 -5.43
C GLU A 41 5.41 6.76 -4.20
N LYS A 42 5.96 7.97 -4.05
CA LYS A 42 5.60 8.89 -2.96
C LYS A 42 4.12 9.26 -2.97
N ARG A 43 3.59 9.57 -4.14
CA ARG A 43 2.19 9.92 -4.31
C ARG A 43 1.27 8.74 -3.98
N ALA A 44 1.60 7.56 -4.45
CA ALA A 44 0.86 6.34 -4.16
C ALA A 44 0.87 6.02 -2.66
N ALA A 45 2.03 6.14 -1.99
CA ALA A 45 2.15 5.94 -0.55
C ALA A 45 1.26 6.93 0.24
N THR A 46 1.31 8.21 -0.11
CA THR A 46 0.48 9.25 0.53
C THR A 46 -1.02 8.96 0.36
N LEU A 47 -1.45 8.60 -0.84
CA LEU A 47 -2.84 8.23 -1.11
C LEU A 47 -3.28 6.99 -0.33
N SER A 48 -2.42 5.98 -0.24
CA SER A 48 -2.71 4.76 0.53
C SER A 48 -2.87 5.04 2.01
N VAL A 49 -1.97 5.82 2.59
CA VAL A 49 -2.04 6.22 4.00
C VAL A 49 -3.31 7.02 4.27
N HIS A 50 -3.57 8.04 3.47
CA HIS A 50 -4.77 8.88 3.62
C HIS A 50 -6.06 8.06 3.51
N SER A 51 -6.21 7.24 2.48
CA SER A 51 -7.42 6.45 2.25
C SER A 51 -7.66 5.46 3.40
N SER A 52 -6.62 4.77 3.83
CA SER A 52 -6.73 3.76 4.89
C SER A 52 -7.03 4.36 6.26
N THR A 53 -6.39 5.46 6.61
CA THR A 53 -6.65 6.15 7.88
C THR A 53 -8.01 6.85 7.88
N SER A 54 -8.45 7.41 6.74
CA SER A 54 -9.78 8.00 6.57
C SER A 54 -10.92 7.00 6.81
N ILE A 55 -10.79 5.78 6.32
CA ILE A 55 -11.78 4.70 6.54
C ILE A 55 -11.94 4.42 8.04
N GLU A 56 -10.87 4.50 8.80
CA GLU A 56 -10.86 4.32 10.25
C GLU A 56 -11.26 5.58 11.04
N GLY A 57 -11.69 6.62 10.35
CA GLY A 57 -12.22 7.84 10.96
C GLY A 57 -11.21 8.97 11.16
N ASN A 58 -10.01 8.87 10.64
CA ASN A 58 -9.04 9.96 10.72
C ASN A 58 -9.51 11.16 9.86
N PRO A 59 -9.65 12.37 10.44
CA PRO A 59 -10.24 13.52 9.75
C PRO A 59 -9.24 14.31 8.89
N LEU A 60 -7.96 13.95 8.86
CA LEU A 60 -6.96 14.74 8.16
C LEU A 60 -7.17 14.69 6.63
N PRO A 61 -7.19 15.85 5.96
CA PRO A 61 -7.27 15.90 4.51
C PRO A 61 -5.95 15.44 3.86
N LEU A 62 -6.01 15.04 2.60
CA LEU A 62 -4.87 14.53 1.84
C LEU A 62 -3.66 15.49 1.88
N THR A 63 -3.91 16.79 1.78
CA THR A 63 -2.87 17.83 1.81
C THR A 63 -2.10 17.85 3.14
N GLU A 64 -2.81 17.69 4.26
CA GLU A 64 -2.17 17.61 5.57
C GLU A 64 -1.41 16.30 5.77
N VAL A 65 -1.96 15.19 5.30
CA VAL A 65 -1.27 13.89 5.33
C VAL A 65 0.04 13.97 4.56
N LYS A 66 0.02 14.52 3.36
CA LYS A 66 1.22 14.74 2.55
C LYS A 66 2.28 15.55 3.30
N LYS A 67 1.88 16.65 3.89
CA LYS A 67 2.76 17.54 4.65
C LYS A 67 3.39 16.84 5.86
N ILE A 68 2.60 16.11 6.62
CA ILE A 68 3.07 15.35 7.79
C ILE A 68 4.09 14.29 7.39
N LEU A 69 3.86 13.57 6.29
CA LEU A 69 4.78 12.54 5.82
C LEU A 69 6.10 13.11 5.26
N GLU A 70 6.05 14.32 4.71
CA GLU A 70 7.25 15.00 4.19
C GLU A 70 8.08 15.66 5.31
N ASP A 71 7.42 16.40 6.20
CA ASP A 71 8.08 17.28 7.18
C ASP A 71 8.34 16.62 8.54
N LYS A 72 7.60 15.58 8.91
CA LYS A 72 7.68 14.87 10.21
C LYS A 72 7.77 15.85 11.41
N PRO A 73 6.69 16.56 11.72
CA PRO A 73 6.70 17.60 12.76
C PRO A 73 7.04 17.03 14.16
N GLU A 74 7.74 17.80 14.98
CA GLU A 74 8.19 17.36 16.31
C GLU A 74 7.06 17.21 17.33
N ASN A 75 6.07 18.10 17.31
CA ASN A 75 4.92 18.08 18.21
C ASN A 75 3.70 17.47 17.54
N ILE A 76 3.54 16.16 17.65
CA ILE A 76 2.54 15.41 16.92
C ILE A 76 1.30 15.15 17.76
N LYS A 77 0.13 15.53 17.24
CA LYS A 77 -1.17 15.14 17.78
C LYS A 77 -1.44 13.67 17.53
N ASN A 78 -2.35 13.08 18.31
CA ASN A 78 -2.69 11.65 18.16
C ASN A 78 -3.17 11.29 16.74
N ILE A 79 -3.96 12.14 16.09
CA ILE A 79 -4.43 11.94 14.73
C ILE A 79 -3.29 11.96 13.71
N GLU A 80 -2.25 12.74 13.96
CA GLU A 80 -1.06 12.81 13.11
C GLU A 80 -0.15 11.59 13.32
N LYS A 81 -0.03 11.12 14.58
CA LYS A 81 0.70 9.88 14.92
C LYS A 81 0.14 8.66 14.21
N GLU A 82 -1.18 8.56 14.12
CA GLU A 82 -1.84 7.46 13.42
C GLU A 82 -1.40 7.39 11.96
N VAL A 83 -1.35 8.53 11.28
CA VAL A 83 -0.88 8.64 9.90
C VAL A 83 0.60 8.24 9.77
N ILE A 84 1.45 8.73 10.65
CA ILE A 84 2.88 8.41 10.66
C ILE A 84 3.10 6.92 10.94
N ASN A 85 2.44 6.37 11.95
CA ASN A 85 2.57 4.96 12.31
C ASN A 85 2.08 4.04 11.18
N TYR A 86 1.00 4.42 10.51
CA TYR A 86 0.52 3.66 9.35
C TYR A 86 1.55 3.66 8.21
N ASN A 87 2.11 4.80 7.91
CA ASN A 87 3.17 4.92 6.89
C ASN A 87 4.41 4.10 7.27
N ASP A 88 4.84 4.15 8.52
CA ASP A 88 5.99 3.38 9.01
C ASP A 88 5.73 1.87 8.91
N ALA A 89 4.50 1.43 9.19
CA ALA A 89 4.08 0.03 9.01
C ALA A 89 4.14 -0.40 7.54
N LEU A 90 3.70 0.43 6.61
CA LEU A 90 3.79 0.15 5.17
C LEU A 90 5.25 0.03 4.71
N ILE A 91 6.12 0.95 5.16
CA ILE A 91 7.56 0.91 4.86
C ILE A 91 8.19 -0.38 5.42
N TYR A 92 7.82 -0.74 6.64
CA TYR A 92 8.30 -1.99 7.25
C TYR A 92 7.88 -3.23 6.45
N LEU A 93 6.63 -3.30 6.01
CA LEU A 93 6.12 -4.38 5.19
C LEU A 93 6.85 -4.47 3.85
N GLU A 94 7.07 -3.34 3.19
CA GLU A 94 7.81 -3.28 1.93
C GLU A 94 9.24 -3.83 2.07
N LYS A 95 9.95 -3.39 3.09
CA LYS A 95 11.33 -3.86 3.37
C LYS A 95 11.41 -5.35 3.72
N ASN A 96 10.33 -5.93 4.21
CA ASN A 96 10.28 -7.32 4.67
C ASN A 96 9.38 -8.21 3.80
N SER A 97 8.92 -7.72 2.65
CA SER A 97 7.97 -8.42 1.77
C SER A 97 8.48 -9.77 1.25
N GLU A 98 9.78 -9.95 1.13
CA GLU A 98 10.41 -11.20 0.69
C GLU A 98 10.67 -12.20 1.83
N LYS A 99 10.45 -11.80 3.08
CA LYS A 99 10.63 -12.68 4.23
C LYS A 99 9.40 -13.55 4.43
N ASN A 100 9.63 -14.85 4.65
CA ASN A 100 8.55 -15.75 5.04
C ASN A 100 8.06 -15.37 6.44
N PHE A 101 6.85 -14.89 6.54
CA PHE A 101 6.18 -14.69 7.82
C PHE A 101 5.63 -16.03 8.32
N SER A 102 6.18 -16.53 9.41
CA SER A 102 5.59 -17.67 10.11
C SER A 102 4.55 -17.11 11.10
N LEU A 103 3.33 -17.65 11.01
CA LEU A 103 2.28 -17.38 12.00
C LEU A 103 2.43 -18.24 13.26
N ASN A 104 3.60 -18.79 13.49
CA ASN A 104 3.88 -19.54 14.70
C ASN A 104 4.03 -18.56 15.86
N ASN A 105 3.13 -18.67 16.79
CA ASN A 105 3.19 -18.01 18.11
C ASN A 105 4.43 -18.44 18.89
#